data_b8e51a33097d3e91217a3e7557045fc2
#
_entry.id   b8e51a33097d3e91217a3e7557045fc2
#
_cell.length_a   1.000
_cell.length_b   1.000
_cell.length_c   1.000
_cell.angle_alpha   90.00
_cell.angle_beta   90.00
_cell.angle_gamma   90.00
#
_symmetry.space_group_name_H-M   'P 1'
#
loop_
_entity.id
_entity.type
_entity.pdbx_description
1 polymer ?
#
loop_
_entity_poly.entity_id
_entity_poly.type
_entity_poly.pdbx_seq_one_letter_code
_entity_poly.pdbx_strand_id
1 'polypeptide(L)'
;MTRRRILACAFTCSPPGTPGFTGGEDILGWNLLMQIAKNHDVWALTQEEDRGSIEEAITTKPIPGLHFHYVSFPRWLKPLLKFQGGHQIYYYFWQINAYLAARRLHLELNFDLFHHITYANDWMASFIGALLPIPYVRGPGGGAHRAPRGIEQEYTLSGRLWEKVRRLGQWLFRHDPFF
;
A
#
# COMPACT_ATOMS: atom_id res chain seq x y z
N MET A 1 10.30 24.44 10.59
CA MET A 1 10.07 23.79 9.28
C MET A 1 8.66 24.07 8.85
N THR A 2 8.43 24.42 7.59
CA THR A 2 7.08 24.65 7.05
C THR A 2 6.35 23.30 6.94
N ARG A 3 5.12 23.20 7.48
CA ARG A 3 4.29 22.00 7.30
C ARG A 3 3.95 21.83 5.81
N ARG A 4 4.09 20.63 5.31
CA ARG A 4 3.74 20.26 3.94
C ARG A 4 2.48 19.41 3.94
N ARG A 5 1.75 19.43 2.83
CA ARG A 5 0.60 18.57 2.58
C ARG A 5 1.09 17.32 1.87
N ILE A 6 1.02 16.19 2.56
CA ILE A 6 1.50 14.90 2.06
C ILE A 6 0.32 13.99 1.78
N LEU A 7 0.23 13.51 0.56
CA LEU A 7 -0.63 12.40 0.22
C LEU A 7 0.12 11.10 0.50
N ALA A 8 -0.45 10.21 1.30
CA ALA A 8 0.13 8.91 1.60
C ALA A 8 -0.76 7.78 1.09
N CYS A 9 -0.17 6.72 0.56
CA CYS A 9 -0.86 5.47 0.25
C CYS A 9 -0.38 4.41 1.24
N ALA A 10 -1.27 4.01 2.14
CA ALA A 10 -1.05 2.95 3.11
C ALA A 10 -2.19 1.93 2.97
N PHE A 11 -2.11 1.08 1.93
CA PHE A 11 -3.14 0.09 1.60
C PHE A 11 -3.52 -0.75 2.81
N THR A 12 -2.53 -1.28 3.53
CA THR A 12 -2.71 -1.91 4.83
C THR A 12 -2.22 -0.95 5.91
N CYS A 13 -3.10 -0.61 6.83
CA CYS A 13 -2.80 0.34 7.88
C CYS A 13 -3.77 0.12 9.05
N SER A 14 -3.31 -0.54 10.09
CA SER A 14 -4.13 -0.79 11.27
C SER A 14 -3.39 -0.45 12.56
N PRO A 15 -4.09 0.13 13.57
CA PRO A 15 -3.52 0.36 14.89
C PRO A 15 -3.06 -0.94 15.54
N PRO A 16 -2.01 -0.92 16.38
CA PRO A 16 -1.62 -2.10 17.17
C PRO A 16 -2.77 -2.60 18.04
N GLY A 17 -2.95 -3.93 18.08
CA GLY A 17 -4.02 -4.56 18.87
C GLY A 17 -5.34 -4.74 18.13
N THR A 18 -5.44 -4.34 16.87
CA THR A 18 -6.63 -4.59 16.03
C THR A 18 -6.86 -6.10 15.88
N PRO A 19 -8.08 -6.62 16.15
CA PRO A 19 -8.41 -8.03 15.92
C PRO A 19 -8.19 -8.43 14.45
N GLY A 20 -7.57 -9.60 14.23
CA GLY A 20 -7.23 -10.06 12.87
C GLY A 20 -5.95 -9.45 12.29
N PHE A 21 -5.26 -8.63 13.05
CA PHE A 21 -3.99 -8.03 12.72
C PHE A 21 -2.91 -9.13 12.53
N THR A 22 -2.34 -9.23 11.35
CA THR A 22 -1.48 -10.36 10.98
C THR A 22 -0.07 -9.98 10.55
N GLY A 23 0.25 -8.70 10.42
CA GLY A 23 1.51 -8.36 9.79
C GLY A 23 2.23 -7.12 10.26
N GLY A 24 3.56 -7.14 10.09
CA GLY A 24 4.42 -6.00 10.35
C GLY A 24 4.16 -4.81 9.41
N GLU A 25 3.55 -5.06 8.25
CA GLU A 25 3.28 -4.02 7.25
C GLU A 25 2.16 -3.07 7.70
N ASP A 26 1.13 -3.58 8.39
CA ASP A 26 0.05 -2.77 8.97
C ASP A 26 0.60 -1.82 10.05
N ILE A 27 1.43 -2.36 10.97
CA ILE A 27 2.11 -1.57 12.01
C ILE A 27 3.02 -0.53 11.37
N LEU A 28 3.75 -0.92 10.34
CA LEU A 28 4.64 -0.02 9.62
C LEU A 28 3.86 1.15 9.04
N GLY A 29 2.75 0.87 8.34
CA GLY A 29 1.87 1.88 7.76
C GLY A 29 1.37 2.85 8.82
N TRP A 30 0.76 2.33 9.89
CA TRP A 30 0.26 3.13 11.00
C TRP A 30 1.34 4.01 11.65
N ASN A 31 2.47 3.40 12.04
CA ASN A 31 3.53 4.13 12.73
C ASN A 31 4.18 5.19 11.85
N LEU A 32 4.40 4.92 10.55
CA LEU A 32 4.95 5.91 9.64
C LEU A 32 4.01 7.10 9.46
N LEU A 33 2.70 6.86 9.26
CA LEU A 33 1.72 7.94 9.17
C LEU A 33 1.72 8.82 10.42
N MET A 34 1.76 8.20 11.60
CA MET A 34 1.84 8.93 12.86
C MET A 34 3.13 9.77 12.98
N GLN A 35 4.27 9.24 12.54
CA GLN A 35 5.54 9.99 12.60
C GLN A 35 5.54 11.16 11.60
N ILE A 36 5.04 10.96 10.38
CA ILE A 36 4.96 12.01 9.37
C ILE A 36 4.01 13.13 9.83
N ALA A 37 2.88 12.76 10.43
CA ALA A 37 1.87 13.72 10.93
C ALA A 37 2.37 14.64 12.04
N LYS A 38 3.44 14.28 12.75
CA LYS A 38 4.05 15.19 13.75
C LYS A 38 4.51 16.51 13.12
N ASN A 39 4.99 16.48 11.89
CA ASN A 39 5.63 17.63 11.25
C ASN A 39 4.91 18.10 9.98
N HIS A 40 3.94 17.32 9.46
CA HIS A 40 3.26 17.55 8.19
C HIS A 40 1.75 17.30 8.31
N ASP A 41 0.98 17.81 7.37
CA ASP A 41 -0.43 17.47 7.22
C ASP A 41 -0.54 16.31 6.23
N VAL A 42 -1.10 15.18 6.66
CA VAL A 42 -1.08 13.91 5.94
C VAL A 42 -2.50 13.46 5.59
N TRP A 43 -2.75 13.15 4.35
CA TRP A 43 -3.95 12.47 3.87
C TRP A 43 -3.60 11.05 3.46
N ALA A 44 -4.06 10.08 4.25
CA ALA A 44 -3.75 8.67 4.06
C ALA A 44 -4.88 7.97 3.31
N LEU A 45 -4.58 7.45 2.12
CA LEU A 45 -5.44 6.52 1.39
C LEU A 45 -5.22 5.11 1.95
N THR A 46 -6.27 4.48 2.44
CA THR A 46 -6.25 3.11 2.95
C THR A 46 -7.50 2.35 2.50
N GLN A 47 -7.52 1.05 2.70
CA GLN A 47 -8.68 0.24 2.34
C GLN A 47 -9.86 0.48 3.29
N GLU A 48 -11.09 0.30 2.79
CA GLU A 48 -12.32 0.49 3.55
C GLU A 48 -12.42 -0.49 4.73
N GLU A 49 -11.82 -1.66 4.61
CA GLU A 49 -11.80 -2.70 5.62
C GLU A 49 -11.15 -2.27 6.95
N ASP A 50 -10.19 -1.36 6.90
CA ASP A 50 -9.46 -0.87 8.08
C ASP A 50 -10.19 0.27 8.79
N ARG A 51 -11.28 0.81 8.20
CA ARG A 51 -12.02 1.98 8.73
C ARG A 51 -12.39 1.82 10.21
N GLY A 52 -12.99 0.69 10.58
CA GLY A 52 -13.50 0.50 11.94
C GLY A 52 -12.43 0.68 13.01
N SER A 53 -11.30 0.00 12.85
CA SER A 53 -10.18 0.05 13.79
C SER A 53 -9.47 1.41 13.80
N ILE A 54 -9.35 2.04 12.64
CA ILE A 54 -8.73 3.36 12.51
C ILE A 54 -9.61 4.43 13.19
N GLU A 55 -10.90 4.46 12.87
CA GLU A 55 -11.83 5.45 13.46
C GLU A 55 -11.92 5.30 14.99
N GLU A 56 -11.95 4.08 15.51
CA GLU A 56 -11.90 3.84 16.96
C GLU A 56 -10.63 4.41 17.58
N ALA A 57 -9.47 4.15 16.94
CA ALA A 57 -8.19 4.62 17.46
C ALA A 57 -8.06 6.15 17.44
N ILE A 58 -8.44 6.82 16.33
CA ILE A 58 -8.34 8.28 16.22
C ILE A 58 -9.42 9.01 17.03
N THR A 59 -10.57 8.38 17.29
CA THR A 59 -11.58 8.92 18.20
C THR A 59 -11.08 8.89 19.64
N THR A 60 -10.43 7.79 20.04
CA THR A 60 -9.85 7.63 21.38
C THR A 60 -8.64 8.55 21.57
N LYS A 61 -7.78 8.65 20.56
CA LYS A 61 -6.59 9.48 20.59
C LYS A 61 -6.43 10.23 19.27
N PRO A 62 -6.98 11.43 19.16
CA PRO A 62 -6.86 12.25 17.95
C PRO A 62 -5.41 12.53 17.57
N ILE A 63 -5.11 12.45 16.29
CA ILE A 63 -3.79 12.70 15.73
C ILE A 63 -3.88 13.96 14.86
N PRO A 64 -3.45 15.12 15.37
CA PRO A 64 -3.53 16.38 14.63
C PRO A 64 -2.76 16.29 13.30
N GLY A 65 -3.38 16.73 12.21
CA GLY A 65 -2.78 16.73 10.88
C GLY A 65 -2.77 15.38 10.18
N LEU A 66 -3.43 14.35 10.71
CA LEU A 66 -3.63 13.07 10.03
C LEU A 66 -5.11 12.88 9.67
N HIS A 67 -5.36 12.72 8.37
CA HIS A 67 -6.68 12.55 7.77
C HIS A 67 -6.72 11.25 6.99
N PHE A 68 -7.73 10.42 7.23
CA PHE A 68 -7.91 9.17 6.50
C PHE A 68 -8.96 9.32 5.41
N HIS A 69 -8.66 8.73 4.26
CA HIS A 69 -9.58 8.58 3.14
C HIS A 69 -9.67 7.11 2.77
N TYR A 70 -10.83 6.52 2.97
CA TYR A 70 -11.06 5.10 2.78
C TYR A 70 -11.48 4.83 1.34
N VAL A 71 -10.72 3.95 0.68
CA VAL A 71 -10.94 3.57 -0.70
C VAL A 71 -11.60 2.19 -0.73
N SER A 72 -12.87 2.18 -1.11
CA SER A 72 -13.61 0.94 -1.30
C SER A 72 -13.31 0.31 -2.65
N PHE A 73 -13.44 -1.02 -2.70
CA PHE A 73 -13.34 -1.78 -3.94
C PHE A 73 -14.56 -2.69 -4.11
N PRO A 74 -14.97 -3.00 -5.34
CA PRO A 74 -16.17 -3.80 -5.57
C PRO A 74 -16.13 -5.14 -4.84
N ARG A 75 -17.17 -5.43 -4.05
CA ARG A 75 -17.26 -6.64 -3.22
C ARG A 75 -17.16 -7.94 -4.01
N TRP A 76 -17.54 -7.94 -5.30
CA TRP A 76 -17.46 -9.11 -6.17
C TRP A 76 -16.01 -9.54 -6.49
N LEU A 77 -15.01 -8.70 -6.27
CA LEU A 77 -13.59 -9.04 -6.40
C LEU A 77 -12.97 -9.62 -5.12
N LYS A 78 -13.68 -9.56 -3.98
CA LYS A 78 -13.19 -10.16 -2.71
C LYS A 78 -12.87 -11.66 -2.80
N PRO A 79 -13.54 -12.49 -3.62
CA PRO A 79 -13.12 -13.88 -3.79
C PRO A 79 -11.69 -14.07 -4.26
N LEU A 80 -11.07 -13.08 -4.94
CA LEU A 80 -9.66 -13.11 -5.33
C LEU A 80 -8.73 -13.26 -4.12
N LEU A 81 -9.10 -12.69 -2.97
CA LEU A 81 -8.31 -12.74 -1.74
C LEU A 81 -8.15 -14.16 -1.18
N LYS A 82 -8.98 -15.13 -1.63
CA LYS A 82 -8.89 -16.54 -1.23
C LYS A 82 -7.81 -17.31 -1.96
N PHE A 83 -7.27 -16.77 -3.05
CA PHE A 83 -6.26 -17.43 -3.86
C PHE A 83 -4.86 -16.90 -3.53
N GLN A 84 -3.87 -17.77 -3.62
CA GLN A 84 -2.48 -17.35 -3.52
C GLN A 84 -2.13 -16.42 -4.68
N GLY A 85 -1.60 -15.23 -4.36
CA GLY A 85 -1.40 -14.17 -5.34
C GLY A 85 -2.62 -13.28 -5.63
N GLY A 86 -3.79 -13.64 -5.13
CA GLY A 86 -5.01 -12.85 -5.32
C GLY A 86 -4.96 -11.48 -4.64
N HIS A 87 -4.22 -11.35 -3.54
CA HIS A 87 -3.98 -10.06 -2.88
C HIS A 87 -3.27 -9.07 -3.79
N GLN A 88 -2.30 -9.51 -4.59
CA GLN A 88 -1.58 -8.66 -5.52
C GLN A 88 -2.48 -8.17 -6.66
N ILE A 89 -3.32 -9.07 -7.18
CA ILE A 89 -4.30 -8.74 -8.22
C ILE A 89 -5.35 -7.78 -7.66
N TYR A 90 -5.89 -8.07 -6.48
CA TYR A 90 -6.84 -7.19 -5.78
C TYR A 90 -6.25 -5.80 -5.57
N TYR A 91 -5.03 -5.72 -5.04
CA TYR A 91 -4.31 -4.47 -4.82
C TYR A 91 -4.07 -3.71 -6.13
N TYR A 92 -3.68 -4.40 -7.21
CA TYR A 92 -3.48 -3.78 -8.52
C TYR A 92 -4.73 -3.02 -8.98
N PHE A 93 -5.90 -3.65 -8.91
CA PHE A 93 -7.16 -2.99 -9.27
C PHE A 93 -7.61 -1.94 -8.25
N TRP A 94 -7.33 -2.15 -6.95
CA TRP A 94 -7.61 -1.15 -5.93
C TRP A 94 -6.87 0.17 -6.20
N GLN A 95 -5.67 0.12 -6.73
CA GLN A 95 -4.89 1.30 -7.08
C GLN A 95 -5.60 2.22 -8.09
N ILE A 96 -6.48 1.70 -8.94
CA ILE A 96 -7.28 2.52 -9.88
C ILE A 96 -8.17 3.47 -9.09
N ASN A 97 -8.93 2.94 -8.13
CA ASN A 97 -9.81 3.75 -7.28
C ASN A 97 -9.00 4.69 -6.37
N ALA A 98 -7.87 4.22 -5.85
CA ALA A 98 -6.96 5.03 -5.06
C ALA A 98 -6.41 6.22 -5.87
N TYR A 99 -6.05 6.00 -7.14
CA TYR A 99 -5.62 7.08 -8.03
C TYR A 99 -6.74 8.10 -8.30
N LEU A 100 -7.97 7.64 -8.55
CA LEU A 100 -9.10 8.54 -8.76
C LEU A 100 -9.40 9.39 -7.53
N ALA A 101 -9.32 8.79 -6.34
CA ALA A 101 -9.44 9.50 -5.07
C ALA A 101 -8.28 10.49 -4.87
N ALA A 102 -7.05 10.04 -5.09
CA ALA A 102 -5.85 10.87 -5.00
C ALA A 102 -5.91 12.11 -5.89
N ARG A 103 -6.35 11.92 -7.15
CA ARG A 103 -6.49 13.01 -8.12
C ARG A 103 -7.53 14.05 -7.66
N ARG A 104 -8.68 13.61 -7.15
CA ARG A 104 -9.70 14.53 -6.62
C ARG A 104 -9.17 15.32 -5.43
N LEU A 105 -8.61 14.64 -4.46
CA LEU A 105 -8.02 15.26 -3.28
C LEU A 105 -6.88 16.22 -3.65
N HIS A 106 -6.06 15.89 -4.65
CA HIS A 106 -4.98 16.77 -5.09
C HIS A 106 -5.51 18.06 -5.72
N LEU A 107 -6.57 18.00 -6.52
CA LEU A 107 -7.20 19.17 -7.10
C LEU A 107 -7.77 20.15 -6.04
N GLU A 108 -8.20 19.63 -4.90
CA GLU A 108 -8.75 20.42 -3.80
C GLU A 108 -7.67 20.93 -2.84
N LEU A 109 -6.67 20.10 -2.54
CA LEU A 109 -5.74 20.32 -1.44
C LEU A 109 -4.31 20.70 -1.89
N ASN A 110 -3.96 20.48 -3.16
CA ASN A 110 -2.61 20.76 -3.72
C ASN A 110 -1.49 20.13 -2.87
N PHE A 111 -1.36 18.80 -2.94
CA PHE A 111 -0.29 18.08 -2.22
C PHE A 111 1.09 18.43 -2.74
N ASP A 112 2.04 18.54 -1.81
CA ASP A 112 3.46 18.81 -2.10
C ASP A 112 4.22 17.54 -2.47
N LEU A 113 3.78 16.38 -1.97
CA LEU A 113 4.48 15.10 -2.07
C LEU A 113 3.47 13.95 -2.01
N PHE A 114 3.73 12.90 -2.76
CA PHE A 114 3.11 11.59 -2.59
C PHE A 114 4.07 10.59 -1.98
N HIS A 115 3.65 9.86 -0.93
CA HIS A 115 4.41 8.80 -0.28
C HIS A 115 3.67 7.47 -0.34
N HIS A 116 4.20 6.50 -1.08
CA HIS A 116 3.69 5.14 -1.14
C HIS A 116 4.34 4.29 -0.05
N ILE A 117 3.61 4.00 1.03
CA ILE A 117 4.14 3.43 2.27
C ILE A 117 4.03 1.91 2.29
N THR A 118 2.81 1.35 2.20
CA THR A 118 2.60 -0.10 2.30
C THR A 118 2.22 -0.71 0.95
N TYR A 119 2.44 -2.02 0.80
CA TYR A 119 2.35 -2.71 -0.49
C TYR A 119 3.27 -2.10 -1.56
N ALA A 120 4.36 -1.49 -1.12
CA ALA A 120 5.37 -0.88 -1.97
C ALA A 120 6.29 -1.95 -2.57
N ASN A 121 5.70 -2.85 -3.35
CA ASN A 121 6.41 -3.96 -4.01
C ASN A 121 7.34 -3.44 -5.10
N ASP A 122 8.62 -3.82 -5.08
CA ASP A 122 9.63 -3.39 -6.07
C ASP A 122 9.40 -3.92 -7.50
N TRP A 123 8.33 -4.64 -7.73
CA TRP A 123 7.98 -5.26 -9.01
C TRP A 123 6.56 -4.93 -9.48
N MET A 124 5.86 -4.01 -8.82
CA MET A 124 4.52 -3.57 -9.17
C MET A 124 4.49 -2.05 -9.30
N ALA A 125 3.83 -1.53 -10.32
CA ALA A 125 3.65 -0.09 -10.50
C ALA A 125 2.93 0.58 -9.33
N SER A 126 3.19 1.86 -9.13
CA SER A 126 2.36 2.74 -8.29
C SER A 126 1.60 3.70 -9.20
N PHE A 127 0.30 3.50 -9.40
CA PHE A 127 -0.48 4.33 -10.31
C PHE A 127 -0.51 5.81 -9.89
N ILE A 128 -0.61 6.08 -8.59
CA ILE A 128 -0.54 7.45 -8.09
C ILE A 128 0.84 8.05 -8.39
N GLY A 129 1.91 7.29 -8.12
CA GLY A 129 3.28 7.76 -8.36
C GLY A 129 3.59 8.00 -9.84
N ALA A 130 3.01 7.17 -10.73
CA ALA A 130 3.21 7.29 -12.18
C ALA A 130 2.35 8.39 -12.84
N LEU A 131 1.15 8.64 -12.31
CA LEU A 131 0.14 9.46 -13.00
C LEU A 131 -0.13 10.81 -12.33
N LEU A 132 0.20 10.97 -11.05
CA LEU A 132 0.01 12.25 -10.37
C LEU A 132 1.28 13.11 -10.53
N PRO A 133 1.20 14.34 -11.07
CA PRO A 133 2.37 15.16 -11.40
C PRO A 133 2.95 15.88 -10.19
N ILE A 134 3.31 15.13 -9.14
CA ILE A 134 3.94 15.64 -7.92
C ILE A 134 5.15 14.78 -7.53
N PRO A 135 6.10 15.31 -6.74
CA PRO A 135 7.20 14.52 -6.22
C PRO A 135 6.72 13.24 -5.54
N TYR A 136 7.42 12.15 -5.79
CA TYR A 136 7.02 10.82 -5.35
C TYR A 136 8.14 10.14 -4.56
N VAL A 137 7.79 9.59 -3.40
CA VAL A 137 8.65 8.73 -2.57
C VAL A 137 7.97 7.38 -2.42
N ARG A 138 8.74 6.32 -2.56
CA ARG A 138 8.27 4.95 -2.38
C ARG A 138 9.10 4.25 -1.31
N GLY A 139 8.42 3.58 -0.42
CA GLY A 139 9.09 2.74 0.56
C GLY A 139 8.64 2.98 2.01
N PRO A 140 9.09 2.06 2.87
CA PRO A 140 10.02 0.97 2.59
C PRO A 140 9.41 -0.05 1.63
N GLY A 141 10.18 -0.46 0.62
CA GLY A 141 9.76 -1.41 -0.41
C GLY A 141 10.49 -2.74 -0.29
N GLY A 142 9.98 -3.76 -1.00
CA GLY A 142 10.60 -5.08 -1.00
C GLY A 142 9.95 -6.03 -1.99
N GLY A 143 10.31 -7.33 -1.86
CA GLY A 143 9.68 -8.41 -2.63
C GLY A 143 10.33 -8.73 -3.99
N ALA A 144 11.29 -7.91 -4.47
CA ALA A 144 11.98 -8.18 -5.73
C ALA A 144 13.18 -9.14 -5.59
N HIS A 145 13.55 -9.48 -4.37
CA HIS A 145 14.71 -10.33 -4.11
C HIS A 145 14.52 -11.75 -4.66
N ARG A 146 15.59 -12.29 -5.24
CA ARG A 146 15.67 -13.70 -5.64
C ARG A 146 16.31 -14.50 -4.51
N ALA A 147 15.81 -15.71 -4.28
CA ALA A 147 16.50 -16.62 -3.40
C ALA A 147 17.90 -16.92 -3.94
N PRO A 148 18.94 -16.96 -3.11
CA PRO A 148 20.27 -17.46 -3.52
C PRO A 148 20.17 -18.87 -4.10
N ARG A 149 20.99 -19.17 -5.10
CA ARG A 149 20.98 -20.49 -5.80
C ARG A 149 21.09 -21.68 -4.84
N GLY A 150 21.88 -21.57 -3.77
CA GLY A 150 22.01 -22.62 -2.76
C GLY A 150 20.68 -22.94 -2.07
N ILE A 151 19.92 -21.92 -1.68
CA ILE A 151 18.61 -22.07 -1.04
C ILE A 151 17.57 -22.62 -2.04
N GLU A 152 17.62 -22.21 -3.32
CA GLU A 152 16.70 -22.72 -4.34
C GLU A 152 16.86 -24.24 -4.57
N GLN A 153 18.05 -24.79 -4.35
CA GLN A 153 18.30 -26.23 -4.48
C GLN A 153 17.60 -27.06 -3.40
N GLU A 154 17.38 -26.47 -2.23
CA GLU A 154 16.69 -27.12 -1.09
C GLU A 154 15.16 -27.11 -1.24
N TYR A 155 14.61 -26.36 -2.21
CA TYR A 155 13.17 -26.31 -2.40
C TYR A 155 12.60 -27.64 -2.86
N THR A 156 11.45 -28.00 -2.31
CA THR A 156 10.61 -29.07 -2.83
C THR A 156 10.18 -28.80 -4.28
N LEU A 157 9.73 -29.80 -5.01
CA LEU A 157 9.23 -29.63 -6.38
C LEU A 157 8.10 -28.58 -6.44
N SER A 158 7.18 -28.59 -5.48
CA SER A 158 6.12 -27.59 -5.37
C SER A 158 6.69 -26.21 -5.10
N GLY A 159 7.68 -26.06 -4.22
CA GLY A 159 8.34 -24.81 -3.92
C GLY A 159 9.04 -24.21 -5.16
N ARG A 160 9.71 -25.06 -5.96
CA ARG A 160 10.32 -24.62 -7.23
C ARG A 160 9.29 -24.18 -8.25
N LEU A 161 8.14 -24.84 -8.31
CA LEU A 161 7.05 -24.45 -9.22
C LEU A 161 6.47 -23.09 -8.79
N TRP A 162 6.21 -22.92 -7.50
CA TRP A 162 5.71 -21.64 -6.95
C TRP A 162 6.68 -20.49 -7.20
N GLU A 163 7.99 -20.73 -7.04
CA GLU A 163 9.00 -19.71 -7.32
C GLU A 163 9.00 -19.31 -8.81
N LYS A 164 8.81 -20.25 -9.74
CA LYS A 164 8.65 -19.94 -11.15
C LYS A 164 7.40 -19.11 -11.44
N VAL A 165 6.25 -19.47 -10.82
CA VAL A 165 4.99 -18.71 -10.93
C VAL A 165 5.17 -17.30 -10.39
N ARG A 166 5.80 -17.16 -9.23
CA ARG A 166 6.12 -15.86 -8.62
C ARG A 166 6.97 -15.00 -9.55
N ARG A 167 8.04 -15.58 -10.14
CA ARG A 167 8.92 -14.88 -11.08
C ARG A 167 8.19 -14.45 -12.35
N LEU A 168 7.31 -15.29 -12.87
CA LEU A 168 6.48 -14.94 -14.03
C LEU A 168 5.55 -13.76 -13.68
N GLY A 169 4.89 -13.81 -12.54
CA GLY A 169 4.06 -12.71 -12.05
C GLY A 169 4.85 -11.41 -11.91
N GLN A 170 6.03 -11.45 -11.28
CA GLN A 170 6.90 -10.29 -11.16
C GLN A 170 7.35 -9.75 -12.53
N TRP A 171 7.63 -10.64 -13.49
CA TRP A 171 8.00 -10.25 -14.84
C TRP A 171 6.85 -9.54 -15.54
N LEU A 172 5.62 -10.08 -15.45
CA LEU A 172 4.42 -9.48 -16.04
C LEU A 172 4.17 -8.07 -15.50
N PHE A 173 4.19 -7.90 -14.17
CA PHE A 173 3.96 -6.59 -13.55
C PHE A 173 5.07 -5.57 -13.82
N ARG A 174 6.32 -6.01 -14.02
CA ARG A 174 7.42 -5.12 -14.43
C ARG A 174 7.32 -4.60 -15.86
N HIS A 175 6.53 -5.28 -16.70
CA HIS A 175 6.25 -4.84 -18.06
C HIS A 175 4.93 -4.06 -18.15
N ASP A 176 4.37 -3.69 -17.01
CA ASP A 176 3.23 -2.79 -16.92
C ASP A 176 3.64 -1.39 -17.44
N PRO A 177 2.84 -0.74 -18.31
CA PRO A 177 3.16 0.58 -18.84
C PRO A 177 3.24 1.69 -17.77
N PHE A 178 2.78 1.42 -16.55
CA PHE A 178 2.84 2.35 -15.42
C PHE A 178 3.99 2.06 -14.43
N PHE A 179 4.86 1.10 -14.75
CA PHE A 179 5.99 0.72 -13.90
C PHE A 179 7.20 1.64 -14.06
#